data_85dbf5284323e616cbc1b83e6e38c5a9
#
_entry.id   85dbf5284323e616cbc1b83e6e38c5a9
#
_cell.length_a   1.000
_cell.length_b   1.000
_cell.length_c   1.000
_cell.angle_alpha   90.00
_cell.angle_beta   90.00
_cell.angle_gamma   90.00
#
_symmetry.space_group_name_H-M   'P 1'
#
loop_
_entity.id
_entity.type
_entity.pdbx_description
1 polymer ?
#
loop_
_entity_poly.entity_id
_entity_poly.type
_entity_poly.pdbx_seq_one_letter_code
_entity_poly.pdbx_strand_id
1 'polypeptide(L)'
;MNFRLGELFCGPGGIGYAAITAKIAALDYKITHAWANDYDKDTCKTFVRNVAKDEKTVICKDIRKLDYDALKEISEIDALAFGFPCNDFSIVGEQKGMDGVYGPLYSYGIKALKKFKPMWFLAENVGGLRNANDGTAFSQILQEMHKEGYSVFPHLYKFEEYGVPQSRHRIIIIGIRKDQNVIYKVPSTKPYESKRRTCRDAIENPPIPEDAKNNELTKQSEDVIARLQFIKPGENAFTAAIPEKYQLNVVGAKISQIYRRLDPEKPAYTITGSGGGGTHVYHWEEDRALTNRERARLQTFPDDFEFYGSKESVRKQIGMAVPVDGVRVIFEAVLNSFAGIDYPVDDYSFDPLLHENHIDQFNEESPETLYILEQEPEYMTV
;
A
#
# COMPACT_ATOMS: atom_id res chain seq x y z
N MET A 1 23.59 13.20 -2.59
CA MET A 1 23.49 11.80 -3.09
C MET A 1 22.15 11.61 -3.79
N ASN A 2 22.14 11.05 -4.99
CA ASN A 2 20.91 10.81 -5.74
C ASN A 2 20.72 9.30 -5.93
N PHE A 3 19.64 8.74 -5.38
CA PHE A 3 19.32 7.33 -5.54
C PHE A 3 18.39 7.15 -6.75
N ARG A 4 18.84 6.46 -7.79
CA ARG A 4 18.04 6.07 -8.95
C ARG A 4 17.21 4.86 -8.58
N LEU A 5 15.88 5.01 -8.55
CA LEU A 5 14.93 3.98 -8.12
C LEU A 5 14.42 3.18 -9.30
N GLY A 6 14.64 1.87 -9.30
CA GLY A 6 13.90 0.89 -10.09
C GLY A 6 12.68 0.41 -9.33
N GLU A 7 11.56 0.16 -10.02
CA GLU A 7 10.33 -0.27 -9.35
C GLU A 7 9.67 -1.44 -10.10
N LEU A 8 9.45 -2.57 -9.42
CA LEU A 8 8.68 -3.71 -9.93
C LEU A 8 7.29 -3.73 -9.29
N PHE A 9 6.29 -4.17 -10.06
CA PHE A 9 4.88 -4.13 -9.64
C PHE A 9 4.46 -2.71 -9.21
N CYS A 10 4.87 -1.71 -10.00
CA CYS A 10 4.85 -0.30 -9.60
C CYS A 10 3.43 0.26 -9.36
N GLY A 11 2.39 -0.44 -9.81
CA GLY A 11 1.04 0.05 -9.69
C GLY A 11 0.87 1.44 -10.35
N PRO A 12 -0.08 2.27 -9.89
CA PRO A 12 -0.26 3.61 -10.43
C PRO A 12 0.84 4.59 -10.01
N GLY A 13 1.79 4.17 -9.15
CA GLY A 13 2.90 5.00 -8.71
C GLY A 13 2.78 5.53 -7.28
N GLY A 14 2.03 4.90 -6.39
CA GLY A 14 1.95 5.33 -4.98
C GLY A 14 3.33 5.35 -4.32
N ILE A 15 4.11 4.28 -4.47
CA ILE A 15 5.48 4.17 -3.97
C ILE A 15 6.40 5.13 -4.75
N GLY A 16 6.39 5.08 -6.08
CA GLY A 16 7.25 5.92 -6.91
C GLY A 16 7.03 7.42 -6.70
N TYR A 17 5.78 7.87 -6.59
CA TYR A 17 5.47 9.27 -6.31
C TYR A 17 5.92 9.70 -4.91
N ALA A 18 5.71 8.85 -3.90
CA ALA A 18 6.23 9.10 -2.56
C ALA A 18 7.76 9.23 -2.56
N ALA A 19 8.45 8.36 -3.32
CA ALA A 19 9.91 8.36 -3.43
C ALA A 19 10.45 9.66 -4.03
N ILE A 20 9.94 10.07 -5.21
CA ILE A 20 10.45 11.27 -5.90
C ILE A 20 10.05 12.58 -5.22
N THR A 21 9.07 12.54 -4.30
CA THR A 21 8.61 13.71 -3.52
C THR A 21 9.14 13.72 -2.09
N ALA A 22 9.84 12.68 -1.64
CA ALA A 22 10.49 12.63 -0.33
C ALA A 22 11.57 13.72 -0.21
N LYS A 23 11.59 14.45 0.92
CA LYS A 23 12.48 15.57 1.16
C LYS A 23 13.01 15.54 2.59
N ILE A 24 14.31 15.72 2.75
CA ILE A 24 14.96 15.87 4.05
C ILE A 24 15.77 17.19 4.11
N ALA A 25 16.30 17.52 5.30
CA ALA A 25 17.10 18.73 5.48
C ALA A 25 18.36 18.77 4.59
N ALA A 26 18.99 17.60 4.31
CA ALA A 26 20.09 17.48 3.35
C ALA A 26 19.51 17.43 1.93
N LEU A 27 19.36 18.57 1.29
CA LEU A 27 18.72 18.73 -0.03
C LEU A 27 19.40 18.01 -1.19
N ASP A 28 20.67 17.63 -1.04
CA ASP A 28 21.44 16.83 -2.00
C ASP A 28 21.11 15.33 -1.92
N TYR A 29 20.44 14.88 -0.86
CA TYR A 29 19.92 13.53 -0.74
C TYR A 29 18.49 13.47 -1.31
N LYS A 30 18.31 12.72 -2.39
CA LYS A 30 17.03 12.58 -3.09
C LYS A 30 16.89 11.25 -3.79
N ILE A 31 15.68 10.91 -4.15
CA ILE A 31 15.34 9.73 -4.97
C ILE A 31 14.81 10.22 -6.32
N THR A 32 15.25 9.59 -7.39
CA THR A 32 14.77 9.86 -8.75
C THR A 32 14.33 8.57 -9.42
N HIS A 33 13.31 8.65 -10.25
CA HIS A 33 12.87 7.51 -11.06
C HIS A 33 13.97 7.10 -12.06
N ALA A 34 14.20 5.79 -12.18
CA ALA A 34 15.08 5.19 -13.19
C ALA A 34 14.28 4.39 -14.22
N TRP A 35 13.56 3.37 -13.75
CA TRP A 35 12.63 2.57 -14.55
C TRP A 35 11.55 1.94 -13.65
N ALA A 36 10.42 1.55 -14.26
CA ALA A 36 9.35 0.86 -13.58
C ALA A 36 8.75 -0.25 -14.45
N ASN A 37 8.15 -1.25 -13.80
CA ASN A 37 7.43 -2.32 -14.47
C ASN A 37 6.08 -2.60 -13.80
N ASP A 38 5.05 -2.72 -14.62
CA ASP A 38 3.76 -3.31 -14.29
C ASP A 38 3.18 -4.02 -15.51
N TYR A 39 2.19 -4.89 -15.34
CA TYR A 39 1.57 -5.59 -16.49
C TYR A 39 0.31 -4.87 -16.99
N ASP A 40 -0.32 -4.03 -16.21
CA ASP A 40 -1.57 -3.35 -16.53
C ASP A 40 -1.32 -2.05 -17.30
N LYS A 41 -1.93 -1.94 -18.49
CA LYS A 41 -1.69 -0.82 -19.41
C LYS A 41 -2.15 0.53 -18.88
N ASP A 42 -3.31 0.58 -18.23
CA ASP A 42 -3.85 1.83 -17.68
C ASP A 42 -3.00 2.30 -16.51
N THR A 43 -2.59 1.35 -15.66
CA THR A 43 -1.68 1.56 -14.55
C THR A 43 -0.33 2.11 -15.03
N CYS A 44 0.28 1.52 -16.05
CA CYS A 44 1.52 2.03 -16.65
C CYS A 44 1.38 3.47 -17.16
N LYS A 45 0.26 3.79 -17.83
CA LYS A 45 0.00 5.16 -18.31
C LYS A 45 -0.15 6.16 -17.16
N THR A 46 -0.83 5.76 -16.08
CA THR A 46 -0.92 6.55 -14.85
C THR A 46 0.45 6.83 -14.26
N PHE A 47 1.31 5.80 -14.18
CA PHE A 47 2.68 5.92 -13.68
C PHE A 47 3.52 6.87 -14.55
N VAL A 48 3.49 6.70 -15.89
CA VAL A 48 4.18 7.62 -16.81
C VAL A 48 3.76 9.06 -16.58
N ARG A 49 2.45 9.29 -16.50
CA ARG A 49 1.90 10.65 -16.35
C ARG A 49 2.36 11.38 -15.09
N ASN A 50 2.43 10.68 -13.97
CA ASN A 50 2.66 11.31 -12.67
C ASN A 50 4.09 11.17 -12.16
N VAL A 51 4.78 10.07 -12.46
CA VAL A 51 6.09 9.74 -11.90
C VAL A 51 7.20 9.80 -12.94
N ALA A 52 7.14 8.95 -13.96
CA ALA A 52 8.25 8.75 -14.88
C ALA A 52 8.46 9.90 -15.86
N LYS A 53 7.38 10.50 -16.40
CA LYS A 53 7.35 11.53 -17.44
C LYS A 53 7.90 11.08 -18.80
N ASP A 54 8.62 9.95 -18.88
CA ASP A 54 9.09 9.31 -20.09
C ASP A 54 8.57 7.88 -20.15
N GLU A 55 7.78 7.56 -21.18
CA GLU A 55 7.18 6.23 -21.36
C GLU A 55 8.21 5.13 -21.61
N LYS A 56 9.38 5.47 -22.12
CA LYS A 56 10.46 4.50 -22.40
C LYS A 56 11.03 3.88 -21.13
N THR A 57 10.85 4.52 -19.99
CA THR A 57 11.32 4.04 -18.69
C THR A 57 10.27 3.20 -17.94
N VAL A 58 9.06 3.04 -18.52
CA VAL A 58 7.97 2.22 -17.94
C VAL A 58 7.67 1.02 -18.80
N ILE A 59 8.05 -0.15 -18.35
CA ILE A 59 7.93 -1.40 -19.10
C ILE A 59 6.61 -2.08 -18.76
N CYS A 60 5.61 -1.92 -19.65
CA CYS A 60 4.31 -2.54 -19.50
C CYS A 60 4.36 -4.01 -19.94
N LYS A 61 4.75 -4.92 -19.03
CA LYS A 61 4.98 -6.33 -19.32
C LYS A 61 4.81 -7.19 -18.06
N ASP A 62 4.32 -8.41 -18.25
CA ASP A 62 4.29 -9.41 -17.18
C ASP A 62 5.71 -9.66 -16.66
N ILE A 63 5.90 -9.61 -15.34
CA ILE A 63 7.19 -9.80 -14.67
C ILE A 63 7.88 -11.11 -15.06
N ARG A 64 7.10 -12.15 -15.33
CA ARG A 64 7.61 -13.47 -15.77
C ARG A 64 8.32 -13.43 -17.11
N LYS A 65 8.07 -12.38 -17.92
CA LYS A 65 8.64 -12.16 -19.25
C LYS A 65 9.59 -10.96 -19.27
N LEU A 66 9.90 -10.38 -18.09
CA LEU A 66 10.76 -9.22 -17.98
C LEU A 66 12.22 -9.60 -18.15
N ASP A 67 12.92 -8.85 -18.99
CA ASP A 67 14.36 -8.99 -19.21
C ASP A 67 15.11 -7.97 -18.34
N TYR A 68 15.84 -8.44 -17.34
CA TYR A 68 16.60 -7.59 -16.43
C TYR A 68 17.86 -6.99 -17.08
N ASP A 69 18.40 -7.62 -18.12
CA ASP A 69 19.52 -7.04 -18.87
C ASP A 69 19.05 -5.82 -19.66
N ALA A 70 17.88 -5.92 -20.31
CA ALA A 70 17.27 -4.77 -20.98
C ALA A 70 16.93 -3.61 -20.01
N LEU A 71 16.53 -3.91 -18.77
CA LEU A 71 16.32 -2.87 -17.74
C LEU A 71 17.63 -2.15 -17.39
N LYS A 72 18.73 -2.89 -17.31
CA LYS A 72 20.05 -2.33 -17.03
C LYS A 72 20.52 -1.39 -18.15
N GLU A 73 20.16 -1.67 -19.39
CA GLU A 73 20.42 -0.80 -20.53
C GLU A 73 19.66 0.53 -20.44
N ILE A 74 18.45 0.53 -19.85
CA ILE A 74 17.68 1.77 -19.62
C ILE A 74 18.39 2.63 -18.57
N SER A 75 18.70 2.08 -17.42
CA SER A 75 19.43 2.76 -16.34
C SER A 75 19.94 1.78 -15.30
N GLU A 76 21.15 2.01 -14.82
CA GLU A 76 21.62 1.47 -13.53
C GLU A 76 20.76 2.03 -12.41
N ILE A 77 20.57 1.25 -11.33
CA ILE A 77 19.80 1.67 -10.15
C ILE A 77 20.64 1.61 -8.87
N ASP A 78 20.32 2.52 -7.96
CA ASP A 78 20.91 2.61 -6.63
C ASP A 78 19.92 2.09 -5.57
N ALA A 79 18.64 2.04 -5.92
CA ALA A 79 17.54 1.62 -5.08
C ALA A 79 16.52 0.77 -5.85
N LEU A 80 15.83 -0.14 -5.16
CA LEU A 80 14.76 -0.96 -5.74
C LEU A 80 13.52 -0.91 -4.84
N ALA A 81 12.33 -0.73 -5.44
CA ALA A 81 11.07 -0.94 -4.73
C ALA A 81 10.25 -2.04 -5.43
N PHE A 82 9.53 -2.86 -4.65
CA PHE A 82 8.63 -3.87 -5.21
C PHE A 82 7.52 -4.25 -4.24
N GLY A 83 6.26 -4.15 -4.70
CA GLY A 83 5.07 -4.61 -4.00
C GLY A 83 4.55 -5.90 -4.65
N PHE A 84 4.92 -7.07 -4.15
CA PHE A 84 4.52 -8.33 -4.77
C PHE A 84 3.14 -8.79 -4.29
N PRO A 85 2.30 -9.40 -5.18
CA PRO A 85 0.99 -9.93 -4.80
C PRO A 85 1.09 -11.05 -3.76
N CYS A 86 0.17 -11.04 -2.79
CA CYS A 86 0.10 -12.03 -1.70
C CYS A 86 -1.03 -13.07 -1.88
N ASN A 87 -1.61 -13.18 -3.08
CA ASN A 87 -2.83 -13.95 -3.31
C ASN A 87 -2.72 -15.44 -2.94
N ASP A 88 -1.53 -16.03 -3.02
CA ASP A 88 -1.31 -17.44 -2.69
C ASP A 88 -0.96 -17.67 -1.21
N PHE A 89 -0.73 -16.60 -0.46
CA PHE A 89 -0.48 -16.64 0.98
C PHE A 89 -1.69 -16.19 1.81
N SER A 90 -2.79 -15.73 1.17
CA SER A 90 -4.00 -15.36 1.90
C SER A 90 -4.78 -16.61 2.32
N ILE A 91 -5.40 -16.57 3.50
CA ILE A 91 -6.28 -17.64 4.03
C ILE A 91 -7.44 -17.95 3.07
N VAL A 92 -7.78 -17.01 2.17
CA VAL A 92 -8.86 -17.11 1.17
C VAL A 92 -8.35 -17.55 -0.21
N GLY A 93 -7.04 -17.41 -0.50
CA GLY A 93 -6.43 -17.99 -1.70
C GLY A 93 -6.31 -19.50 -1.60
N GLU A 94 -6.00 -20.18 -2.72
CA GLU A 94 -5.89 -21.65 -2.80
C GLU A 94 -4.78 -22.26 -1.91
N GLN A 95 -4.39 -21.68 -0.80
CA GLN A 95 -3.38 -22.13 0.19
C GLN A 95 -2.19 -22.90 -0.39
N LYS A 96 -1.85 -22.63 -1.67
CA LYS A 96 -0.77 -23.33 -2.39
C LYS A 96 0.61 -22.77 -2.06
N GLY A 97 0.66 -21.72 -1.22
CA GLY A 97 1.92 -21.16 -0.72
C GLY A 97 2.93 -20.92 -1.84
N MET A 98 4.11 -21.53 -1.71
CA MET A 98 5.21 -21.42 -2.69
C MET A 98 4.91 -22.07 -4.05
N ASP A 99 3.95 -22.99 -4.12
CA ASP A 99 3.60 -23.75 -5.33
C ASP A 99 2.42 -23.14 -6.09
N GLY A 100 1.82 -22.04 -5.59
CA GLY A 100 0.73 -21.33 -6.25
C GLY A 100 1.19 -20.53 -7.48
N VAL A 101 0.21 -20.13 -8.32
CA VAL A 101 0.48 -19.36 -9.55
C VAL A 101 1.13 -18.00 -9.26
N TYR A 102 0.87 -17.41 -8.09
CA TYR A 102 1.37 -16.10 -7.65
C TYR A 102 2.43 -16.20 -6.55
N GLY A 103 2.54 -17.32 -5.81
CA GLY A 103 3.51 -17.52 -4.75
C GLY A 103 4.96 -17.26 -5.17
N PRO A 104 5.40 -17.65 -6.39
CA PRO A 104 6.73 -17.34 -6.87
C PRO A 104 6.99 -15.87 -7.21
N LEU A 105 6.00 -14.96 -7.21
CA LEU A 105 6.19 -13.59 -7.71
C LEU A 105 7.16 -12.77 -6.84
N TYR A 106 7.26 -13.01 -5.53
CA TYR A 106 8.28 -12.38 -4.71
C TYR A 106 9.70 -12.74 -5.18
N SER A 107 9.90 -13.95 -5.76
CA SER A 107 11.19 -14.40 -6.25
C SER A 107 11.75 -13.51 -7.36
N TYR A 108 10.90 -12.79 -8.09
CA TYR A 108 11.34 -11.82 -9.09
C TYR A 108 11.95 -10.57 -8.44
N GLY A 109 11.46 -10.15 -7.28
CA GLY A 109 12.13 -9.14 -6.46
C GLY A 109 13.51 -9.62 -6.00
N ILE A 110 13.62 -10.86 -5.50
CA ILE A 110 14.91 -11.45 -5.09
C ILE A 110 15.89 -11.55 -6.30
N LYS A 111 15.40 -11.98 -7.47
CA LYS A 111 16.20 -12.00 -8.71
C LYS A 111 16.71 -10.60 -9.08
N ALA A 112 15.89 -9.57 -8.90
CA ALA A 112 16.28 -8.18 -9.14
C ALA A 112 17.34 -7.72 -8.12
N LEU A 113 17.20 -8.03 -6.83
CA LEU A 113 18.22 -7.76 -5.81
C LEU A 113 19.57 -8.39 -6.18
N LYS A 114 19.56 -9.65 -6.59
CA LYS A 114 20.76 -10.37 -7.04
C LYS A 114 21.39 -9.74 -8.30
N LYS A 115 20.57 -9.32 -9.26
CA LYS A 115 21.02 -8.77 -10.56
C LYS A 115 21.58 -7.36 -10.42
N PHE A 116 20.86 -6.47 -9.77
CA PHE A 116 21.17 -5.04 -9.70
C PHE A 116 21.99 -4.65 -8.48
N LYS A 117 21.93 -5.42 -7.40
CA LYS A 117 22.62 -5.15 -6.12
C LYS A 117 22.45 -3.70 -5.65
N PRO A 118 21.20 -3.18 -5.57
CA PRO A 118 20.98 -1.80 -5.14
C PRO A 118 21.55 -1.56 -3.73
N MET A 119 21.83 -0.30 -3.39
CA MET A 119 22.32 0.07 -2.06
C MET A 119 21.28 -0.20 -0.98
N TRP A 120 20.01 -0.02 -1.33
CA TRP A 120 18.87 -0.32 -0.48
C TRP A 120 17.64 -0.74 -1.30
N PHE A 121 16.67 -1.36 -0.64
CA PHE A 121 15.37 -1.68 -1.24
C PHE A 121 14.22 -1.46 -0.27
N LEU A 122 13.02 -1.30 -0.83
CA LEU A 122 11.73 -1.35 -0.15
C LEU A 122 10.91 -2.49 -0.76
N ALA A 123 10.49 -3.47 0.06
CA ALA A 123 9.54 -4.49 -0.33
C ALA A 123 8.24 -4.31 0.46
N GLU A 124 7.09 -4.29 -0.23
CA GLU A 124 5.77 -4.07 0.38
C GLU A 124 4.89 -5.29 0.23
N ASN A 125 4.09 -5.58 1.27
CA ASN A 125 3.04 -6.58 1.23
C ASN A 125 1.92 -6.27 2.24
N VAL A 126 0.80 -7.01 2.13
CA VAL A 126 -0.30 -6.92 3.10
C VAL A 126 0.11 -7.49 4.46
N GLY A 127 -0.54 -7.01 5.54
CA GLY A 127 -0.26 -7.46 6.92
C GLY A 127 -0.38 -8.97 7.12
N GLY A 128 -1.32 -9.62 6.41
CA GLY A 128 -1.55 -11.06 6.49
C GLY A 128 -0.38 -11.96 6.04
N LEU A 129 0.63 -11.42 5.32
CA LEU A 129 1.82 -12.19 4.96
C LEU A 129 2.57 -12.75 6.18
N ARG A 130 2.53 -12.05 7.31
CA ARG A 130 3.20 -12.45 8.54
C ARG A 130 2.69 -13.78 9.09
N ASN A 131 1.39 -14.05 8.93
CA ASN A 131 0.74 -15.26 9.45
C ASN A 131 0.56 -16.34 8.37
N ALA A 132 0.96 -16.07 7.14
CA ALA A 132 0.83 -17.01 6.04
C ALA A 132 1.69 -18.25 6.29
N ASN A 133 1.09 -19.45 6.18
CA ASN A 133 1.74 -20.73 6.45
C ASN A 133 2.46 -20.74 7.81
N ASP A 134 1.78 -20.35 8.89
CA ASP A 134 2.32 -20.28 10.26
C ASP A 134 3.63 -19.46 10.35
N GLY A 135 3.75 -18.38 9.56
CA GLY A 135 4.91 -17.48 9.53
C GLY A 135 6.12 -17.97 8.75
N THR A 136 6.13 -19.24 8.29
CA THR A 136 7.28 -19.84 7.59
C THR A 136 7.58 -19.13 6.26
N ALA A 137 6.54 -18.72 5.51
CA ALA A 137 6.71 -18.03 4.23
C ALA A 137 7.41 -16.67 4.42
N PHE A 138 7.02 -15.92 5.45
CA PHE A 138 7.62 -14.62 5.76
C PHE A 138 9.08 -14.77 6.17
N SER A 139 9.37 -15.69 7.08
CA SER A 139 10.75 -16.02 7.51
C SER A 139 11.63 -16.41 6.33
N GLN A 140 11.13 -17.22 5.39
CA GLN A 140 11.87 -17.62 4.19
C GLN A 140 12.20 -16.42 3.31
N ILE A 141 11.24 -15.51 3.07
CA ILE A 141 11.45 -14.29 2.28
C ILE A 141 12.56 -13.43 2.90
N LEU A 142 12.53 -13.22 4.22
CA LEU A 142 13.57 -12.46 4.93
C LEU A 142 14.94 -13.13 4.81
N GLN A 143 15.02 -14.47 4.95
CA GLN A 143 16.25 -15.22 4.80
C GLN A 143 16.83 -15.11 3.38
N GLU A 144 16.00 -15.15 2.34
CA GLU A 144 16.46 -15.00 0.97
C GLU A 144 17.03 -13.59 0.72
N MET A 145 16.36 -12.54 1.23
CA MET A 145 16.87 -11.16 1.16
C MET A 145 18.21 -11.03 1.91
N HIS A 146 18.32 -11.65 3.08
CA HIS A 146 19.56 -11.63 3.86
C HIS A 146 20.72 -12.38 3.14
N LYS A 147 20.45 -13.51 2.49
CA LYS A 147 21.42 -14.26 1.68
C LYS A 147 21.95 -13.45 0.50
N GLU A 148 21.16 -12.52 -0.05
CA GLU A 148 21.62 -11.63 -1.12
C GLU A 148 22.49 -10.47 -0.60
N GLY A 149 22.83 -10.45 0.71
CA GLY A 149 23.79 -9.51 1.31
C GLY A 149 23.17 -8.26 1.93
N TYR A 150 21.88 -8.31 2.31
CA TYR A 150 21.18 -7.19 2.93
C TYR A 150 20.96 -7.40 4.43
N SER A 151 21.06 -6.31 5.20
CA SER A 151 20.42 -6.20 6.50
C SER A 151 18.96 -5.80 6.27
N VAL A 152 18.01 -6.55 6.85
CA VAL A 152 16.57 -6.40 6.59
C VAL A 152 15.84 -5.90 7.82
N PHE A 153 14.94 -4.93 7.63
CA PHE A 153 14.20 -4.21 8.67
C PHE A 153 12.69 -4.32 8.38
N PRO A 154 12.06 -5.45 8.71
CA PRO A 154 10.63 -5.61 8.52
C PRO A 154 9.84 -4.87 9.60
N HIS A 155 8.76 -4.18 9.20
CA HIS A 155 7.85 -3.52 10.15
C HIS A 155 6.42 -3.49 9.61
N LEU A 156 5.42 -3.64 10.53
CA LEU A 156 4.01 -3.46 10.22
C LEU A 156 3.61 -1.99 10.41
N TYR A 157 3.50 -1.27 9.30
CA TYR A 157 3.07 0.13 9.31
C TYR A 157 1.56 0.23 9.35
N LYS A 158 1.03 0.87 10.39
CA LYS A 158 -0.36 1.30 10.50
C LYS A 158 -0.41 2.75 10.04
N PHE A 159 -0.76 2.98 8.79
CA PHE A 159 -0.59 4.28 8.16
C PHE A 159 -1.43 5.40 8.77
N GLU A 160 -2.56 5.10 9.42
CA GLU A 160 -3.32 6.06 10.20
C GLU A 160 -2.51 6.68 11.35
N GLU A 161 -1.52 5.99 11.87
CA GLU A 161 -0.62 6.49 12.90
C GLU A 161 0.43 7.46 12.35
N TYR A 162 0.60 7.51 11.02
CA TYR A 162 1.47 8.42 10.29
C TYR A 162 0.71 9.56 9.57
N GLY A 163 -0.51 9.86 10.03
CA GLY A 163 -1.33 10.97 9.51
C GLY A 163 -2.07 10.68 8.21
N VAL A 164 -2.14 9.42 7.78
CA VAL A 164 -2.97 9.00 6.64
C VAL A 164 -4.44 8.90 7.09
N PRO A 165 -5.42 9.46 6.35
CA PRO A 165 -6.84 9.41 6.72
C PRO A 165 -7.48 8.05 6.40
N GLN A 166 -6.74 6.96 6.58
CA GLN A 166 -7.18 5.60 6.28
C GLN A 166 -6.46 4.59 7.17
N SER A 167 -7.22 3.70 7.82
CA SER A 167 -6.70 2.52 8.51
C SER A 167 -6.29 1.48 7.47
N ARG A 168 -5.00 1.51 7.12
CA ARG A 168 -4.39 0.61 6.16
C ARG A 168 -3.07 0.10 6.70
N HIS A 169 -3.00 -1.19 6.93
CA HIS A 169 -1.83 -1.82 7.51
C HIS A 169 -1.03 -2.56 6.43
N ARG A 170 0.28 -2.33 6.41
CA ARG A 170 1.18 -2.98 5.44
C ARG A 170 2.49 -3.37 6.10
N ILE A 171 2.96 -4.55 5.78
CA ILE A 171 4.34 -4.93 6.07
C ILE A 171 5.22 -4.26 5.03
N ILE A 172 6.18 -3.47 5.49
CA ILE A 172 7.24 -2.94 4.64
C ILE A 172 8.57 -3.43 5.18
N ILE A 173 9.39 -3.96 4.29
CA ILE A 173 10.73 -4.42 4.56
C ILE A 173 11.69 -3.45 3.90
N ILE A 174 12.46 -2.72 4.70
CA ILE A 174 13.60 -1.97 4.21
C ILE A 174 14.82 -2.89 4.27
N GLY A 175 15.56 -3.00 3.17
CA GLY A 175 16.81 -3.72 3.13
C GLY A 175 17.94 -2.76 2.81
N ILE A 176 18.99 -2.76 3.62
CA ILE A 176 20.22 -1.99 3.37
C ILE A 176 21.34 -2.97 3.06
N ARG A 177 22.03 -2.80 1.92
CA ARG A 177 23.14 -3.67 1.56
C ARG A 177 24.26 -3.52 2.60
N LYS A 178 24.78 -4.63 3.11
CA LYS A 178 25.69 -4.66 4.29
C LYS A 178 26.96 -3.81 4.13
N ASP A 179 27.48 -3.66 2.91
CA ASP A 179 28.66 -2.83 2.62
C ASP A 179 28.43 -1.32 2.76
N GLN A 180 27.16 -0.88 2.87
CA GLN A 180 26.84 0.54 3.04
C GLN A 180 27.12 1.04 4.46
N ASN A 181 27.18 0.15 5.46
CA ASN A 181 27.37 0.48 6.88
C ASN A 181 26.36 1.51 7.41
N VAL A 182 25.11 1.45 6.91
CA VAL A 182 23.97 2.30 7.30
C VAL A 182 22.95 1.44 8.03
N ILE A 183 22.44 1.98 9.15
CA ILE A 183 21.37 1.35 9.92
C ILE A 183 20.09 2.15 9.72
N TYR A 184 19.08 1.48 9.21
CA TYR A 184 17.72 2.04 9.15
C TYR A 184 17.01 1.81 10.48
N LYS A 185 16.27 2.81 10.96
CA LYS A 185 15.37 2.69 12.11
C LYS A 185 13.96 3.07 11.69
N VAL A 186 12.96 2.42 12.28
CA VAL A 186 11.55 2.74 11.99
C VAL A 186 11.24 4.15 12.49
N PRO A 187 10.69 5.04 11.63
CA PRO A 187 10.31 6.38 12.07
C PRO A 187 9.19 6.34 13.08
N SER A 188 9.25 7.20 14.12
CA SER A 188 8.25 7.26 15.18
C SER A 188 6.92 7.83 14.70
N THR A 189 5.82 7.32 15.26
CA THR A 189 4.46 7.83 15.07
C THR A 189 4.18 9.10 15.89
N LYS A 190 4.97 9.39 16.95
CA LYS A 190 4.78 10.54 17.86
C LYS A 190 4.59 11.89 17.17
N PRO A 191 5.34 12.25 16.09
CA PRO A 191 5.15 13.52 15.37
C PRO A 191 3.77 13.68 14.70
N TYR A 192 3.02 12.59 14.57
CA TYR A 192 1.72 12.52 13.88
C TYR A 192 0.53 12.39 14.82
N GLU A 193 0.73 12.17 16.13
CA GLU A 193 -0.35 11.98 17.10
C GLU A 193 -1.34 13.14 17.11
N SER A 194 -0.86 14.38 17.04
CA SER A 194 -1.69 15.59 16.95
C SER A 194 -2.19 15.92 15.52
N LYS A 195 -1.78 15.12 14.53
CA LYS A 195 -2.07 15.32 13.10
C LYS A 195 -2.89 14.18 12.50
N ARG A 196 -3.56 13.38 13.35
CA ARG A 196 -4.46 12.32 12.87
C ARG A 196 -5.55 12.94 12.01
N ARG A 197 -5.71 12.41 10.82
CA ARG A 197 -6.67 12.92 9.82
C ARG A 197 -7.87 11.99 9.71
N THR A 198 -9.04 12.60 9.66
CA THR A 198 -10.33 11.91 9.47
C THR A 198 -10.72 11.87 7.99
N CYS A 199 -11.81 11.13 7.67
CA CYS A 199 -12.40 11.15 6.33
C CYS A 199 -12.80 12.57 5.93
N ARG A 200 -13.41 13.33 6.85
CA ARG A 200 -13.82 14.72 6.64
C ARG A 200 -12.64 15.60 6.28
N ASP A 201 -11.54 15.52 7.04
CA ASP A 201 -10.33 16.29 6.76
C ASP A 201 -9.78 16.03 5.36
N ALA A 202 -9.84 14.78 4.91
CA ALA A 202 -9.31 14.41 3.60
C ALA A 202 -10.20 14.85 2.43
N ILE A 203 -11.52 14.82 2.61
CA ILE A 203 -12.47 15.02 1.51
C ILE A 203 -12.95 16.47 1.45
N GLU A 204 -13.17 17.10 2.62
CA GLU A 204 -13.75 18.46 2.69
C GLU A 204 -12.72 19.56 2.94
N ASN A 205 -11.50 19.24 3.39
CA ASN A 205 -10.52 20.26 3.81
C ASN A 205 -9.15 20.12 3.11
N PRO A 206 -8.93 20.87 2.01
CA PRO A 206 -9.84 21.75 1.29
C PRO A 206 -10.90 20.98 0.52
N PRO A 207 -12.04 21.59 0.13
CA PRO A 207 -13.02 20.95 -0.75
C PRO A 207 -12.39 20.48 -2.07
N ILE A 208 -12.89 19.38 -2.63
CA ILE A 208 -12.45 18.89 -3.94
C ILE A 208 -12.95 19.91 -5.00
N PRO A 209 -12.07 20.42 -5.89
CA PRO A 209 -12.49 21.29 -6.98
C PRO A 209 -13.53 20.61 -7.87
N GLU A 210 -14.51 21.37 -8.36
CA GLU A 210 -15.60 20.85 -9.23
C GLU A 210 -15.05 20.23 -10.52
N ASP A 211 -13.96 20.77 -11.06
CA ASP A 211 -13.29 20.32 -12.27
C ASP A 211 -12.20 19.27 -12.01
N ALA A 212 -12.06 18.79 -10.78
CA ALA A 212 -11.05 17.79 -10.41
C ALA A 212 -11.20 16.52 -11.26
N LYS A 213 -10.08 16.05 -11.78
CA LYS A 213 -10.04 14.79 -12.56
C LYS A 213 -10.39 13.58 -11.69
N ASN A 214 -11.06 12.59 -12.30
CA ASN A 214 -11.49 11.36 -11.65
C ASN A 214 -12.54 11.60 -10.53
N ASN A 215 -13.31 12.68 -10.59
CA ASN A 215 -14.33 13.07 -9.60
C ASN A 215 -15.78 12.77 -10.05
N GLU A 216 -15.95 11.98 -11.10
CA GLU A 216 -17.28 11.69 -11.64
C GLU A 216 -18.08 10.78 -10.69
N LEU A 217 -19.32 11.16 -10.42
CA LEU A 217 -20.23 10.39 -9.59
C LEU A 217 -20.56 9.02 -10.22
N THR A 218 -20.69 7.99 -9.37
CA THR A 218 -21.20 6.70 -9.77
C THR A 218 -22.71 6.68 -9.63
N LYS A 219 -23.41 6.38 -10.73
CA LYS A 219 -24.86 6.24 -10.71
C LYS A 219 -25.29 5.06 -9.84
N GLN A 220 -26.21 5.30 -8.91
CA GLN A 220 -26.79 4.28 -8.05
C GLN A 220 -28.24 3.98 -8.50
N SER A 221 -28.71 2.75 -8.27
CA SER A 221 -30.13 2.43 -8.45
C SER A 221 -30.98 3.04 -7.33
N GLU A 222 -32.27 3.24 -7.59
CA GLU A 222 -33.22 3.75 -6.61
C GLU A 222 -33.27 2.90 -5.33
N ASP A 223 -33.19 1.58 -5.44
CA ASP A 223 -33.16 0.67 -4.30
C ASP A 223 -31.90 0.85 -3.44
N VAL A 224 -30.75 1.13 -4.07
CA VAL A 224 -29.50 1.43 -3.34
C VAL A 224 -29.64 2.74 -2.60
N ILE A 225 -30.14 3.80 -3.26
CA ILE A 225 -30.36 5.11 -2.64
C ILE A 225 -31.32 4.98 -1.45
N ALA A 226 -32.48 4.32 -1.67
CA ALA A 226 -33.48 4.08 -0.62
C ALA A 226 -32.91 3.30 0.59
N ARG A 227 -32.02 2.33 0.34
CA ARG A 227 -31.36 1.58 1.41
C ARG A 227 -30.38 2.43 2.19
N LEU A 228 -29.57 3.25 1.50
CA LEU A 228 -28.58 4.12 2.13
C LEU A 228 -29.20 5.12 3.10
N GLN A 229 -30.43 5.59 2.86
CA GLN A 229 -31.14 6.50 3.76
C GLN A 229 -31.35 5.96 5.17
N PHE A 230 -31.31 4.63 5.36
CA PHE A 230 -31.44 3.98 6.66
C PHE A 230 -30.09 3.67 7.32
N ILE A 231 -28.97 3.87 6.62
CA ILE A 231 -27.64 3.54 7.11
C ILE A 231 -26.96 4.83 7.56
N LYS A 232 -26.66 4.93 8.86
CA LYS A 232 -25.98 6.09 9.45
C LYS A 232 -24.47 6.05 9.19
N PRO A 233 -23.76 7.18 9.38
CA PRO A 233 -22.29 7.20 9.35
C PRO A 233 -21.68 6.08 10.21
N GLY A 234 -20.72 5.35 9.66
CA GLY A 234 -20.06 4.21 10.33
C GLY A 234 -20.81 2.89 10.31
N GLU A 235 -22.10 2.88 10.01
CA GLU A 235 -22.93 1.66 9.91
C GLU A 235 -22.82 1.00 8.53
N ASN A 236 -23.31 -0.23 8.46
CA ASN A 236 -23.45 -1.03 7.23
C ASN A 236 -24.84 -1.67 7.12
N ALA A 237 -25.11 -2.40 6.05
CA ALA A 237 -26.42 -3.01 5.80
C ALA A 237 -26.88 -4.03 6.87
N PHE A 238 -25.99 -4.51 7.72
CA PHE A 238 -26.30 -5.53 8.75
C PHE A 238 -26.39 -4.94 10.16
N THR A 239 -25.82 -3.74 10.38
CA THR A 239 -25.88 -3.05 11.67
C THR A 239 -26.97 -1.99 11.71
N ALA A 240 -27.40 -1.48 10.55
CA ALA A 240 -28.46 -0.48 10.43
C ALA A 240 -29.87 -1.10 10.54
N ALA A 241 -30.80 -0.33 11.08
CA ALA A 241 -32.22 -0.70 11.16
C ALA A 241 -32.92 -0.46 9.80
N ILE A 242 -32.69 -1.34 8.83
CA ILE A 242 -33.25 -1.25 7.49
C ILE A 242 -34.62 -1.92 7.45
N PRO A 243 -35.69 -1.26 6.93
CA PRO A 243 -36.97 -1.85 6.74
C PRO A 243 -36.94 -3.14 5.88
N GLU A 244 -37.79 -4.12 6.17
CA GLU A 244 -37.79 -5.44 5.53
C GLU A 244 -37.76 -5.36 3.99
N LYS A 245 -38.49 -4.41 3.41
CA LYS A 245 -38.53 -4.15 1.96
C LYS A 245 -37.15 -3.90 1.34
N TYR A 246 -36.22 -3.32 2.10
CA TYR A 246 -34.88 -2.92 1.63
C TYR A 246 -33.77 -3.78 2.24
N GLN A 247 -34.10 -4.78 3.07
CA GLN A 247 -33.12 -5.71 3.62
C GLN A 247 -32.48 -6.54 2.50
N LEU A 248 -31.24 -6.96 2.76
CA LEU A 248 -30.51 -7.82 1.84
C LEU A 248 -30.84 -9.28 2.15
N ASN A 249 -31.23 -10.01 1.13
CA ASN A 249 -31.44 -11.46 1.24
C ASN A 249 -30.08 -12.15 0.95
N VAL A 250 -29.19 -12.20 1.95
CA VAL A 250 -27.85 -12.78 1.81
C VAL A 250 -27.84 -14.16 2.47
N VAL A 251 -27.55 -15.17 1.66
CA VAL A 251 -27.30 -16.55 2.13
C VAL A 251 -25.78 -16.68 2.31
N GLY A 252 -25.31 -16.91 3.55
CA GLY A 252 -23.89 -17.08 3.86
C GLY A 252 -23.31 -16.02 4.79
N ALA A 253 -21.99 -15.80 4.72
CA ALA A 253 -21.29 -14.87 5.58
C ALA A 253 -21.71 -13.41 5.37
N LYS A 254 -22.01 -12.71 6.46
CA LYS A 254 -22.34 -11.29 6.45
C LYS A 254 -21.04 -10.47 6.40
N ILE A 255 -20.72 -9.94 5.22
CA ILE A 255 -19.53 -9.12 5.02
C ILE A 255 -19.79 -7.71 5.54
N SER A 256 -19.03 -7.25 6.52
CA SER A 256 -19.19 -5.94 7.18
C SER A 256 -19.02 -4.73 6.23
N GLN A 257 -18.44 -4.95 5.05
CA GLN A 257 -18.25 -3.92 4.03
C GLN A 257 -19.53 -3.61 3.21
N ILE A 258 -20.57 -4.45 3.29
CA ILE A 258 -21.76 -4.30 2.45
C ILE A 258 -22.54 -3.03 2.84
N TYR A 259 -22.66 -2.11 1.90
CA TYR A 259 -23.31 -0.78 2.06
C TYR A 259 -22.75 0.00 3.26
N ARG A 260 -21.45 -0.13 3.53
CA ARG A 260 -20.83 0.55 4.66
C ARG A 260 -20.57 2.01 4.34
N ARG A 261 -21.16 2.91 5.14
CA ARG A 261 -20.84 4.33 5.12
C ARG A 261 -19.54 4.59 5.91
N LEU A 262 -18.78 5.57 5.47
CA LEU A 262 -17.67 6.10 6.26
C LEU A 262 -18.19 6.79 7.54
N ASP A 263 -17.34 6.85 8.56
CA ASP A 263 -17.51 7.71 9.72
C ASP A 263 -16.66 8.98 9.48
N PRO A 264 -17.26 10.17 9.32
CA PRO A 264 -16.52 11.39 8.98
C PRO A 264 -15.48 11.77 10.03
N GLU A 265 -15.69 11.37 11.29
CA GLU A 265 -14.82 11.73 12.44
C GLU A 265 -13.69 10.69 12.68
N LYS A 266 -13.57 9.71 11.78
CA LYS A 266 -12.53 8.67 11.86
C LYS A 266 -11.74 8.57 10.55
N PRO A 267 -10.54 7.97 10.57
CA PRO A 267 -9.90 7.49 9.35
C PRO A 267 -10.81 6.50 8.62
N ALA A 268 -10.79 6.48 7.29
CA ALA A 268 -11.49 5.49 6.50
C ALA A 268 -10.99 4.08 6.84
N TYR A 269 -11.87 3.08 6.76
CA TYR A 269 -11.39 1.71 6.66
C TYR A 269 -10.63 1.51 5.34
N THR A 270 -9.87 0.42 5.21
CA THR A 270 -9.04 0.15 4.04
C THR A 270 -9.81 0.30 2.73
N ILE A 271 -9.36 1.21 1.87
CA ILE A 271 -9.89 1.43 0.52
C ILE A 271 -9.34 0.34 -0.39
N THR A 272 -10.22 -0.50 -0.92
CA THR A 272 -9.84 -1.62 -1.80
C THR A 272 -10.06 -1.29 -3.27
N GLY A 273 -9.34 -2.00 -4.14
CA GLY A 273 -9.50 -1.90 -5.59
C GLY A 273 -10.67 -2.69 -6.13
N SER A 274 -11.14 -3.70 -5.37
CA SER A 274 -12.35 -4.45 -5.66
C SER A 274 -13.58 -3.66 -5.25
N GLY A 275 -14.72 -4.06 -5.75
CA GLY A 275 -15.99 -3.51 -5.32
C GLY A 275 -16.86 -3.03 -6.48
N GLY A 276 -18.12 -3.37 -6.38
CA GLY A 276 -19.24 -2.98 -7.23
C GLY A 276 -20.51 -3.20 -6.43
N GLY A 277 -21.62 -2.56 -6.79
CA GLY A 277 -22.88 -2.69 -6.06
C GLY A 277 -22.68 -2.42 -4.55
N GLY A 278 -23.11 -3.36 -3.71
CA GLY A 278 -23.08 -3.21 -2.24
C GLY A 278 -21.70 -3.05 -1.60
N THR A 279 -20.62 -3.42 -2.30
CA THR A 279 -19.26 -3.36 -1.75
C THR A 279 -18.52 -2.05 -2.05
N HIS A 280 -19.19 -1.04 -2.60
CA HIS A 280 -18.64 0.31 -2.67
C HIS A 280 -18.40 0.89 -1.28
N VAL A 281 -17.42 1.80 -1.18
CA VAL A 281 -17.28 2.71 -0.04
C VAL A 281 -18.29 3.83 -0.22
N TYR A 282 -19.15 4.07 0.77
CA TYR A 282 -20.22 5.06 0.69
C TYR A 282 -19.92 6.30 1.52
N HIS A 283 -20.36 7.45 0.98
CA HIS A 283 -20.27 8.73 1.67
C HIS A 283 -21.10 8.71 2.96
N TRP A 284 -20.65 9.41 4.00
CA TRP A 284 -21.32 9.40 5.31
C TRP A 284 -22.67 10.11 5.32
N GLU A 285 -22.85 11.12 4.49
CA GLU A 285 -24.05 11.95 4.43
C GLU A 285 -24.84 11.75 3.14
N GLU A 286 -24.16 11.80 1.99
CA GLU A 286 -24.81 11.64 0.69
C GLU A 286 -25.10 10.18 0.36
N ASP A 287 -26.25 9.91 -0.31
CA ASP A 287 -26.68 8.54 -0.66
C ASP A 287 -25.97 8.04 -1.92
N ARG A 288 -24.64 8.07 -1.91
CA ARG A 288 -23.80 7.69 -3.03
C ARG A 288 -22.50 6.99 -2.62
N ALA A 289 -21.92 6.27 -3.56
CA ALA A 289 -20.53 5.81 -3.43
C ALA A 289 -19.56 6.99 -3.54
N LEU A 290 -18.40 6.85 -2.93
CA LEU A 290 -17.30 7.81 -3.11
C LEU A 290 -16.88 7.86 -4.59
N THR A 291 -16.51 9.06 -5.03
CA THR A 291 -15.80 9.25 -6.30
C THR A 291 -14.39 8.66 -6.23
N ASN A 292 -13.75 8.50 -7.37
CA ASN A 292 -12.35 8.05 -7.38
C ASN A 292 -11.42 9.13 -6.82
N ARG A 293 -11.73 10.42 -6.96
CA ARG A 293 -10.94 11.50 -6.37
C ARG A 293 -11.02 11.50 -4.84
N GLU A 294 -12.21 11.30 -4.26
CA GLU A 294 -12.37 11.13 -2.82
C GLU A 294 -11.56 9.93 -2.29
N ARG A 295 -11.61 8.79 -3.00
CA ARG A 295 -10.79 7.62 -2.67
C ARG A 295 -9.29 7.90 -2.76
N ALA A 296 -8.86 8.65 -3.80
CA ALA A 296 -7.47 9.02 -4.00
C ALA A 296 -6.95 9.91 -2.85
N ARG A 297 -7.76 10.87 -2.38
CA ARG A 297 -7.42 11.69 -1.20
C ARG A 297 -7.29 10.87 0.08
N LEU A 298 -8.13 9.85 0.27
CA LEU A 298 -7.99 8.92 1.40
C LEU A 298 -6.71 8.08 1.32
N GLN A 299 -6.18 7.86 0.12
CA GLN A 299 -4.86 7.26 -0.14
C GLN A 299 -3.73 8.31 -0.22
N THR A 300 -4.03 9.55 0.14
CA THR A 300 -3.09 10.69 0.14
C THR A 300 -2.45 11.00 -1.21
N PHE A 301 -3.10 10.66 -2.33
CA PHE A 301 -2.72 11.18 -3.63
C PHE A 301 -3.12 12.65 -3.74
N PRO A 302 -2.24 13.53 -4.24
CA PRO A 302 -2.59 14.94 -4.44
C PRO A 302 -3.61 15.12 -5.58
N ASP A 303 -4.28 16.28 -5.62
CA ASP A 303 -5.36 16.50 -6.57
C ASP A 303 -4.91 16.60 -8.03
N ASP A 304 -3.65 16.98 -8.26
CA ASP A 304 -3.02 17.02 -9.58
C ASP A 304 -2.53 15.63 -10.07
N PHE A 305 -2.61 14.60 -9.22
CA PHE A 305 -2.31 13.24 -9.61
C PHE A 305 -3.47 12.66 -10.44
N GLU A 306 -3.27 12.49 -11.74
CA GLU A 306 -4.32 12.05 -12.65
C GLU A 306 -4.20 10.55 -12.96
N PHE A 307 -5.29 9.81 -12.73
CA PHE A 307 -5.39 8.39 -13.07
C PHE A 307 -5.94 8.23 -14.49
N TYR A 308 -5.37 7.27 -15.23
CA TYR A 308 -5.81 6.90 -16.58
C TYR A 308 -6.67 5.63 -16.54
N GLY A 309 -7.71 5.59 -17.38
CA GLY A 309 -8.55 4.41 -17.58
C GLY A 309 -10.02 4.62 -17.27
N SER A 310 -10.81 3.54 -17.30
CA SER A 310 -12.22 3.57 -16.90
C SER A 310 -12.37 3.82 -15.40
N LYS A 311 -13.58 4.17 -14.94
CA LYS A 311 -13.86 4.34 -13.51
C LYS A 311 -13.46 3.12 -12.67
N GLU A 312 -13.70 1.92 -13.20
CA GLU A 312 -13.36 0.65 -12.57
C GLU A 312 -11.84 0.46 -12.51
N SER A 313 -11.14 0.75 -13.64
CA SER A 313 -9.69 0.70 -13.70
C SER A 313 -9.06 1.66 -12.70
N VAL A 314 -9.53 2.90 -12.65
CA VAL A 314 -9.04 3.93 -11.70
C VAL A 314 -9.30 3.50 -10.24
N ARG A 315 -10.50 3.00 -9.93
CA ARG A 315 -10.82 2.47 -8.60
C ARG A 315 -9.86 1.36 -8.19
N LYS A 316 -9.60 0.41 -9.09
CA LYS A 316 -8.65 -0.69 -8.87
C LYS A 316 -7.24 -0.14 -8.60
N GLN A 317 -6.76 0.78 -9.40
CA GLN A 317 -5.45 1.41 -9.23
C GLN A 317 -5.31 2.06 -7.85
N ILE A 318 -6.30 2.88 -7.44
CA ILE A 318 -6.28 3.56 -6.14
C ILE A 318 -6.27 2.55 -4.99
N GLY A 319 -7.13 1.53 -5.04
CA GLY A 319 -7.25 0.56 -3.95
C GLY A 319 -6.04 -0.36 -3.82
N MET A 320 -5.33 -0.65 -4.91
CA MET A 320 -4.08 -1.44 -4.88
C MET A 320 -2.87 -0.63 -4.44
N ALA A 321 -2.90 0.69 -4.54
CA ALA A 321 -1.79 1.54 -4.17
C ALA A 321 -1.50 1.55 -2.65
N VAL A 322 -0.29 1.92 -2.29
CA VAL A 322 0.10 2.26 -0.92
C VAL A 322 -0.09 3.77 -0.72
N PRO A 323 -0.53 4.24 0.47
CA PRO A 323 -0.72 5.66 0.73
C PRO A 323 0.57 6.46 0.55
N VAL A 324 0.50 7.52 -0.27
CA VAL A 324 1.68 8.30 -0.67
C VAL A 324 2.38 8.92 0.54
N ASP A 325 1.63 9.61 1.43
CA ASP A 325 2.23 10.30 2.58
C ASP A 325 2.84 9.30 3.58
N GLY A 326 2.19 8.14 3.77
CA GLY A 326 2.70 7.10 4.66
C GLY A 326 4.04 6.52 4.20
N VAL A 327 4.17 6.20 2.89
CA VAL A 327 5.43 5.69 2.34
C VAL A 327 6.49 6.79 2.21
N ARG A 328 6.08 8.05 2.02
CA ARG A 328 7.02 9.19 2.01
C ARG A 328 7.79 9.30 3.32
N VAL A 329 7.14 9.13 4.47
CA VAL A 329 7.80 9.11 5.78
C VAL A 329 8.90 8.05 5.85
N ILE A 330 8.65 6.88 5.26
CA ILE A 330 9.62 5.78 5.22
C ILE A 330 10.81 6.14 4.34
N PHE A 331 10.58 6.72 3.16
CA PHE A 331 11.67 7.18 2.29
C PHE A 331 12.50 8.31 2.92
N GLU A 332 11.84 9.25 3.62
CA GLU A 332 12.55 10.30 4.35
C GLU A 332 13.42 9.72 5.47
N ALA A 333 12.95 8.67 6.16
CA ALA A 333 13.77 7.94 7.14
C ALA A 333 14.96 7.21 6.49
N VAL A 334 14.79 6.59 5.31
CA VAL A 334 15.91 6.01 4.54
C VAL A 334 16.91 7.08 4.14
N LEU A 335 16.46 8.22 3.58
CA LEU A 335 17.34 9.32 3.19
C LEU A 335 18.10 9.89 4.37
N ASN A 336 17.44 10.10 5.52
CA ASN A 336 18.08 10.56 6.75
C ASN A 336 19.14 9.57 7.25
N SER A 337 18.84 8.24 7.21
CA SER A 337 19.80 7.21 7.58
C SER A 337 21.08 7.27 6.74
N PHE A 338 20.96 7.44 5.43
CA PHE A 338 22.14 7.60 4.54
C PHE A 338 22.84 8.93 4.69
N ALA A 339 22.12 10.00 5.07
CA ALA A 339 22.70 11.31 5.33
C ALA A 339 23.35 11.43 6.72
N GLY A 340 23.17 10.44 7.59
CA GLY A 340 23.64 10.50 8.99
C GLY A 340 22.88 11.54 9.82
N ILE A 341 21.61 11.83 9.47
CA ILE A 341 20.76 12.80 10.17
C ILE A 341 19.83 12.04 11.11
N ASP A 342 19.84 12.44 12.38
CA ASP A 342 18.91 11.90 13.37
C ASP A 342 17.47 12.29 13.06
N TYR A 343 16.55 11.35 13.25
CA TYR A 343 15.11 11.55 13.13
C TYR A 343 14.38 10.83 14.27
N PRO A 344 13.14 11.23 14.61
CA PRO A 344 12.37 10.56 15.64
C PRO A 344 12.14 9.09 15.29
N VAL A 345 12.51 8.19 16.21
CA VAL A 345 12.37 6.74 16.09
C VAL A 345 11.58 6.20 17.29
N ASP A 346 10.90 5.08 17.11
CA ASP A 346 10.28 4.38 18.23
C ASP A 346 11.30 3.48 18.95
N ASP A 347 11.14 3.32 20.25
CA ASP A 347 12.05 2.55 21.11
C ASP A 347 12.10 1.06 20.73
N TYR A 348 11.09 0.58 20.00
CA TYR A 348 10.94 -0.81 19.51
C TYR A 348 11.43 -0.99 18.08
N SER A 349 12.25 -0.07 17.55
CA SER A 349 12.86 -0.28 16.24
C SER A 349 13.73 -1.55 16.27
N PHE A 350 13.46 -2.45 15.34
CA PHE A 350 14.27 -3.65 15.16
C PHE A 350 15.74 -3.28 14.91
N ASP A 351 16.66 -3.77 15.75
CA ASP A 351 18.10 -3.61 15.55
C ASP A 351 18.68 -4.90 14.98
N PRO A 352 19.01 -4.97 13.69
CA PRO A 352 19.52 -6.17 13.06
C PRO A 352 20.92 -6.55 13.51
N LEU A 353 21.73 -5.61 14.08
CA LEU A 353 23.07 -5.91 14.58
C LEU A 353 23.03 -6.66 15.93
N LEU A 354 21.97 -6.45 16.71
CA LEU A 354 21.75 -7.14 17.98
C LEU A 354 21.08 -8.52 17.76
N HIS A 355 20.59 -8.81 16.55
CA HIS A 355 19.64 -9.90 16.30
C HIS A 355 20.00 -10.80 15.11
N GLU A 356 21.29 -11.13 14.92
CA GLU A 356 21.68 -12.18 13.95
C GLU A 356 20.98 -13.53 14.19
N ASN A 357 20.39 -13.74 15.38
CA ASN A 357 19.69 -14.96 15.78
C ASN A 357 18.15 -14.83 15.93
N HIS A 358 17.54 -13.69 15.61
CA HIS A 358 16.15 -13.39 15.99
C HIS A 358 15.11 -13.41 14.85
N ILE A 359 15.34 -14.19 13.80
CA ILE A 359 14.23 -14.57 12.89
C ILE A 359 13.15 -15.32 13.68
N ASP A 360 13.53 -16.03 14.75
CA ASP A 360 12.62 -16.78 15.61
C ASP A 360 11.75 -15.90 16.55
N GLN A 361 12.15 -14.66 16.87
CA GLN A 361 11.39 -13.80 17.78
C GLN A 361 10.11 -13.18 17.16
N PHE A 362 9.98 -13.18 15.84
CA PHE A 362 8.71 -12.76 15.20
C PHE A 362 7.57 -13.75 15.46
N ASN A 363 7.85 -14.92 16.02
CA ASN A 363 6.86 -15.92 16.39
C ASN A 363 6.34 -15.75 17.83
N GLU A 364 6.93 -14.87 18.66
CA GLU A 364 6.57 -14.68 20.08
C GLU A 364 5.97 -13.31 20.37
N GLU A 365 5.01 -12.82 19.60
CA GLU A 365 4.24 -11.65 20.02
C GLU A 365 3.03 -12.02 20.87
N SER A 366 2.72 -11.10 21.81
CA SER A 366 1.65 -11.26 22.78
C SER A 366 0.29 -11.53 22.12
N PRO A 367 -0.63 -12.24 22.83
CA PRO A 367 -2.00 -12.51 22.34
C PRO A 367 -2.78 -11.26 21.91
N GLU A 368 -2.43 -10.08 22.41
CA GLU A 368 -3.07 -8.81 22.06
C GLU A 368 -2.80 -8.34 20.64
N THR A 369 -1.61 -8.60 20.11
CA THR A 369 -1.27 -8.27 18.70
C THR A 369 -1.93 -9.24 17.71
N LEU A 370 -2.10 -10.49 18.09
CA LEU A 370 -2.86 -11.49 17.34
C LEU A 370 -4.36 -11.10 17.24
N TYR A 371 -4.95 -10.56 18.31
CA TYR A 371 -6.36 -10.18 18.35
C TYR A 371 -6.71 -9.03 17.40
N ILE A 372 -5.77 -8.10 17.14
CA ILE A 372 -5.96 -6.99 16.20
C ILE A 372 -5.86 -7.48 14.75
N LEU A 373 -5.05 -8.50 14.48
CA LEU A 373 -4.90 -9.09 13.14
C LEU A 373 -6.08 -9.99 12.76
N GLU A 374 -6.76 -10.61 13.74
CA GLU A 374 -7.98 -11.39 13.53
C GLU A 374 -9.21 -10.53 13.19
N GLN A 375 -9.16 -9.20 13.41
CA GLN A 375 -10.26 -8.28 13.09
C GLN A 375 -10.13 -7.60 11.73
N GLU A 376 -9.07 -7.81 10.94
CA GLU A 376 -9.10 -7.43 9.53
C GLU A 376 -10.05 -8.38 8.78
N PRO A 377 -11.13 -7.87 8.17
CA PRO A 377 -12.05 -8.72 7.43
C PRO A 377 -11.31 -9.37 6.25
N GLU A 378 -11.36 -10.70 6.20
CA GLU A 378 -10.93 -11.50 5.06
C GLU A 378 -11.58 -10.96 3.77
N TYR A 379 -10.77 -10.41 2.88
CA TYR A 379 -11.24 -9.99 1.57
C TYR A 379 -11.37 -11.20 0.66
N MET A 380 -12.59 -11.70 0.53
CA MET A 380 -12.92 -12.63 -0.53
C MET A 380 -12.74 -11.95 -1.90
N THR A 381 -11.83 -12.46 -2.69
CA THR A 381 -11.76 -12.23 -4.13
C THR A 381 -12.88 -12.98 -4.82
N VAL A 382 -13.73 -12.28 -5.57
CA VAL A 382 -14.47 -12.82 -6.70
C VAL A 382 -13.95 -12.14 -7.95
#